data_5b69230f9812e9cb946d510247621465
#
_entry.id   5b69230f9812e9cb946d510247621465
#
_cell.length_a   1.000
_cell.length_b   1.000
_cell.length_c   1.000
_cell.angle_alpha   90.00
_cell.angle_beta   90.00
_cell.angle_gamma   90.00
#
_symmetry.space_group_name_H-M   'P 1'
#
loop_
_entity.id
_entity.type
_entity.pdbx_description
1 polymer ?
#
loop_
_entity_poly.entity_id
_entity_poly.type
_entity_poly.pdbx_seq_one_letter_code
_entity_poly.pdbx_strand_id
1 'polypeptide(L)'
;MLISSKTSAELSELIKKQLNTYCSGLFLSARWFVVSQCASTGVNLVVLPDKDSAEYCASDLYTLVKGDRVFFLPDSGKNVERSNYKSSLGVQRTSAVGSILADQDNASQLFIVTYPEALEEPVPEKKRIADSLLTLRKGDTISHESIAAALYEKKFSRVDFVSAPGQFAIRGAVVDIFSYSFNDPFRISFFGDEVEKINVFDCNTQLSKEERDSADIFPDIVADDGPGESIAEILPKETLVWMDSSDMYREKPFYSGLESFRKVYIDTPLSHQGEEQVKFRISPQPVFNKNFELLSADIRSRMESGYKVFIYTEKESQVERLRSILYQNEGIMPEFIPEQNIHKGFIDNEDKLCCYTDHEIFDRFHRVSIRRTVEKSEQLTLNDLNSFNIGDYVVHIDHGVGVFGGLVRMKDDKGRIHEVVKLMYKDNDVVFVSVHALHKISRYKSKDAMPPKINKLGSKTWQTLKSNAKAKVKDIAKELINLYAKRKAADGFAYSPDTYLQEELESSFMYEDTPDQETATQAIKRDM
;
A
#
# COMPACT_ATOMS: atom_id res chain seq x y z
N MET A 1 -4.87 -19.68 -14.47
CA MET A 1 -6.02 -20.23 -15.21
C MET A 1 -6.23 -19.40 -16.47
N LEU A 2 -6.41 -20.02 -17.65
CA LEU A 2 -6.74 -19.34 -18.90
C LEU A 2 -8.26 -19.34 -19.06
N ILE A 3 -8.81 -18.24 -19.57
CA ILE A 3 -10.23 -18.11 -19.91
C ILE A 3 -10.40 -17.65 -21.34
N SER A 4 -11.49 -18.07 -22.00
CA SER A 4 -11.79 -17.76 -23.40
C SER A 4 -10.54 -17.91 -24.29
N SER A 5 -9.88 -19.05 -24.19
CA SER A 5 -8.50 -19.27 -24.66
C SER A 5 -8.34 -18.96 -26.16
N LYS A 6 -9.30 -19.32 -26.98
CA LYS A 6 -9.29 -19.03 -28.42
C LYS A 6 -9.49 -17.55 -28.69
N THR A 7 -10.49 -16.94 -28.05
CA THR A 7 -10.81 -15.51 -28.22
C THR A 7 -9.69 -14.62 -27.65
N SER A 8 -9.08 -15.02 -26.52
CA SER A 8 -7.93 -14.33 -25.94
C SER A 8 -6.68 -14.42 -26.84
N ALA A 9 -6.47 -15.56 -27.53
CA ALA A 9 -5.39 -15.69 -28.51
C ALA A 9 -5.60 -14.77 -29.71
N GLU A 10 -6.83 -14.65 -30.23
CA GLU A 10 -7.20 -13.71 -31.29
C GLU A 10 -6.94 -12.26 -30.87
N LEU A 11 -7.36 -11.86 -29.67
CA LEU A 11 -7.07 -10.54 -29.10
C LEU A 11 -5.57 -10.28 -29.02
N SER A 12 -4.78 -11.25 -28.53
CA SER A 12 -3.32 -11.14 -28.42
C SER A 12 -2.65 -10.95 -29.79
N GLU A 13 -3.16 -11.59 -30.84
CA GLU A 13 -2.67 -11.39 -32.22
C GLU A 13 -2.97 -9.98 -32.75
N LEU A 14 -4.17 -9.44 -32.48
CA LEU A 14 -4.53 -8.08 -32.88
C LEU A 14 -3.67 -7.05 -32.15
N ILE A 15 -3.44 -7.25 -30.87
CA ILE A 15 -2.52 -6.41 -30.07
C ILE A 15 -1.11 -6.41 -30.68
N LYS A 16 -0.58 -7.59 -31.10
CA LYS A 16 0.72 -7.70 -31.76
C LYS A 16 0.77 -6.98 -33.11
N LYS A 17 -0.35 -6.95 -33.84
CA LYS A 17 -0.47 -6.20 -35.10
C LYS A 17 -0.61 -4.70 -34.91
N GLN A 18 -0.56 -4.21 -33.68
CA GLN A 18 -0.68 -2.79 -33.30
C GLN A 18 -2.02 -2.13 -33.67
N LEU A 19 -3.09 -2.90 -33.71
CA LEU A 19 -4.43 -2.40 -34.02
C LEU A 19 -5.16 -2.03 -32.73
N ASN A 20 -5.97 -0.96 -32.78
CA ASN A 20 -6.94 -0.69 -31.75
C ASN A 20 -8.05 -1.76 -31.85
N THR A 21 -8.40 -2.33 -30.71
CA THR A 21 -9.31 -3.48 -30.67
C THR A 21 -10.44 -3.24 -29.68
N TYR A 22 -11.63 -3.66 -30.06
CA TYR A 22 -12.84 -3.53 -29.25
C TYR A 22 -13.27 -4.91 -28.75
N CYS A 23 -13.41 -5.05 -27.44
CA CYS A 23 -13.88 -6.27 -26.79
C CYS A 23 -15.35 -6.09 -26.41
N SER A 24 -16.21 -7.00 -26.86
CA SER A 24 -17.62 -7.04 -26.46
C SER A 24 -17.95 -8.31 -25.71
N GLY A 25 -18.95 -8.27 -24.81
CA GLY A 25 -19.35 -9.40 -23.98
C GLY A 25 -18.31 -9.84 -22.94
N LEU A 26 -17.37 -8.95 -22.62
CA LEU A 26 -16.34 -9.12 -21.61
C LEU A 26 -16.65 -8.20 -20.43
N PHE A 27 -17.06 -8.75 -19.30
CA PHE A 27 -17.46 -7.99 -18.12
C PHE A 27 -17.14 -8.74 -16.81
N LEU A 28 -17.41 -8.10 -15.67
CA LEU A 28 -17.09 -8.58 -14.31
C LEU A 28 -15.59 -8.85 -14.15
N SER A 29 -15.19 -9.73 -13.24
CA SER A 29 -13.77 -10.05 -13.06
C SER A 29 -13.13 -10.79 -14.23
N ALA A 30 -13.92 -11.35 -15.17
CA ALA A 30 -13.40 -11.94 -16.40
C ALA A 30 -12.54 -10.95 -17.22
N ARG A 31 -12.85 -9.65 -17.17
CA ARG A 31 -12.05 -8.58 -17.78
C ARG A 31 -10.57 -8.67 -17.36
N TRP A 32 -10.33 -8.86 -16.09
CA TRP A 32 -8.98 -8.81 -15.51
C TRP A 32 -8.19 -10.09 -15.77
N PHE A 33 -8.87 -11.22 -15.93
CA PHE A 33 -8.26 -12.44 -16.44
C PHE A 33 -7.76 -12.25 -17.87
N VAL A 34 -8.59 -11.69 -18.75
CA VAL A 34 -8.21 -11.42 -20.16
C VAL A 34 -7.10 -10.36 -20.21
N VAL A 35 -7.20 -9.29 -19.43
CA VAL A 35 -6.14 -8.26 -19.34
C VAL A 35 -4.82 -8.89 -18.92
N SER A 36 -4.80 -9.72 -17.87
CA SER A 36 -3.57 -10.37 -17.39
C SER A 36 -2.95 -11.34 -18.40
N GLN A 37 -3.78 -11.99 -19.23
CA GLN A 37 -3.35 -12.96 -20.24
C GLN A 37 -2.84 -12.29 -21.53
N CYS A 38 -3.51 -11.22 -21.95
CA CYS A 38 -3.25 -10.57 -23.24
C CYS A 38 -2.37 -9.32 -23.13
N ALA A 39 -2.01 -8.90 -21.92
CA ALA A 39 -1.15 -7.75 -21.68
C ALA A 39 0.20 -7.88 -22.39
N SER A 40 0.72 -6.76 -22.89
CA SER A 40 2.07 -6.71 -23.45
C SER A 40 3.14 -6.72 -22.35
N THR A 41 4.37 -7.09 -22.69
CA THR A 41 5.52 -6.79 -21.83
C THR A 41 5.68 -5.28 -21.71
N GLY A 42 6.24 -4.81 -20.58
CA GLY A 42 6.30 -3.39 -20.25
C GLY A 42 4.98 -2.84 -19.65
N VAL A 43 4.78 -1.55 -19.77
CA VAL A 43 3.68 -0.83 -19.10
C VAL A 43 2.34 -1.10 -19.79
N ASN A 44 1.37 -1.53 -18.99
CA ASN A 44 -0.05 -1.66 -19.33
C ASN A 44 -0.85 -0.68 -18.45
N LEU A 45 -1.39 0.37 -19.05
CA LEU A 45 -2.23 1.34 -18.36
C LEU A 45 -3.68 0.88 -18.44
N VAL A 46 -4.32 0.67 -17.28
CA VAL A 46 -5.72 0.24 -17.20
C VAL A 46 -6.55 1.40 -16.66
N VAL A 47 -7.42 1.95 -17.49
CA VAL A 47 -8.25 3.12 -17.17
C VAL A 47 -9.69 2.68 -16.94
N LEU A 48 -10.20 2.94 -15.74
CA LEU A 48 -11.56 2.61 -15.29
C LEU A 48 -12.40 3.90 -15.21
N PRO A 49 -13.73 3.78 -15.21
CA PRO A 49 -14.60 4.97 -15.19
C PRO A 49 -14.54 5.77 -13.89
N ASP A 50 -14.24 5.11 -12.77
CA ASP A 50 -14.25 5.70 -11.43
C ASP A 50 -13.23 5.02 -10.51
N LYS A 51 -13.02 5.64 -9.35
CA LYS A 51 -12.06 5.19 -8.34
C LYS A 51 -12.39 3.81 -7.78
N ASP A 52 -13.65 3.54 -7.45
CA ASP A 52 -14.04 2.28 -6.81
C ASP A 52 -13.82 1.11 -7.79
N SER A 53 -14.21 1.29 -9.05
CA SER A 53 -13.94 0.32 -10.12
C SER A 53 -12.46 0.07 -10.31
N ALA A 54 -11.63 1.12 -10.22
CA ALA A 54 -10.18 1.01 -10.32
C ALA A 54 -9.57 0.29 -9.12
N GLU A 55 -10.06 0.53 -7.91
CA GLU A 55 -9.62 -0.18 -6.70
C GLU A 55 -9.95 -1.69 -6.80
N TYR A 56 -11.14 -2.06 -7.25
CA TYR A 56 -11.50 -3.48 -7.48
C TYR A 56 -10.65 -4.13 -8.58
N CYS A 57 -10.43 -3.43 -9.68
CA CYS A 57 -9.55 -3.92 -10.75
C CYS A 57 -8.13 -4.17 -10.26
N ALA A 58 -7.56 -3.22 -9.50
CA ALA A 58 -6.22 -3.36 -8.95
C ALA A 58 -6.12 -4.56 -7.99
N SER A 59 -7.14 -4.79 -7.17
CA SER A 59 -7.23 -5.95 -6.27
C SER A 59 -7.25 -7.27 -7.04
N ASP A 60 -8.12 -7.37 -8.06
CA ASP A 60 -8.23 -8.57 -8.88
C ASP A 60 -6.92 -8.86 -9.63
N LEU A 61 -6.34 -7.85 -10.28
CA LEU A 61 -5.06 -8.00 -10.98
C LEU A 61 -3.92 -8.39 -10.02
N TYR A 62 -3.87 -7.80 -8.82
CA TYR A 62 -2.89 -8.17 -7.80
C TYR A 62 -2.97 -9.65 -7.44
N THR A 63 -4.19 -10.16 -7.30
CA THR A 63 -4.45 -11.58 -7.04
C THR A 63 -4.02 -12.46 -8.23
N LEU A 64 -4.33 -12.05 -9.46
CA LEU A 64 -4.09 -12.86 -10.66
C LEU A 64 -2.63 -12.90 -11.09
N VAL A 65 -1.90 -11.78 -10.96
CA VAL A 65 -0.51 -11.65 -11.44
C VAL A 65 0.52 -12.00 -10.34
N LYS A 66 0.07 -12.26 -9.10
CA LYS A 66 0.91 -12.56 -7.92
C LYS A 66 1.95 -11.49 -7.68
N GLY A 67 1.51 -10.23 -7.63
CA GLY A 67 2.43 -9.47 -7.37
C GLY A 67 2.85 -8.07 -7.32
N ASP A 68 4.09 -7.98 -7.33
CA ASP A 68 4.83 -6.74 -7.13
C ASP A 68 4.81 -5.81 -8.36
N ARG A 69 4.06 -6.19 -9.42
CA ARG A 69 3.98 -5.50 -10.71
C ARG A 69 2.60 -4.89 -11.02
N VAL A 70 1.74 -4.76 -10.00
CA VAL A 70 0.44 -4.07 -10.10
C VAL A 70 0.45 -2.86 -9.20
N PHE A 71 0.27 -1.68 -9.76
CA PHE A 71 0.29 -0.41 -9.04
C PHE A 71 -1.00 0.36 -9.27
N PHE A 72 -1.56 0.88 -8.19
CA PHE A 72 -2.71 1.77 -8.25
C PHE A 72 -2.22 3.22 -8.29
N LEU A 73 -2.67 3.98 -9.30
CA LEU A 73 -2.37 5.39 -9.48
C LEU A 73 -3.60 6.23 -9.10
N PRO A 74 -3.74 6.65 -7.84
CA PRO A 74 -4.84 7.50 -7.39
C PRO A 74 -4.59 8.99 -7.67
N ASP A 75 -5.63 9.82 -7.48
CA ASP A 75 -5.46 11.26 -7.29
C ASP A 75 -4.73 11.55 -5.96
N SER A 76 -4.21 12.76 -5.82
CA SER A 76 -3.43 13.16 -4.62
C SER A 76 -4.28 13.36 -3.36
N GLY A 77 -5.60 13.29 -3.46
CA GLY A 77 -6.51 13.53 -2.35
C GLY A 77 -6.44 14.96 -1.79
N LYS A 78 -6.08 15.97 -2.60
CA LYS A 78 -5.96 17.38 -2.15
C LYS A 78 -7.22 17.90 -1.46
N ASN A 79 -8.39 17.37 -1.83
CA ASN A 79 -9.69 17.75 -1.29
C ASN A 79 -10.14 16.91 -0.09
N VAL A 80 -9.31 16.00 0.43
CA VAL A 80 -9.65 15.11 1.55
C VAL A 80 -9.10 15.68 2.85
N GLU A 81 -9.97 15.92 3.83
CA GLU A 81 -9.59 16.49 5.14
C GLU A 81 -8.77 15.53 6.04
N ARG A 82 -8.82 14.23 5.80
CA ARG A 82 -8.12 13.22 6.65
C ARG A 82 -6.65 13.06 6.25
N SER A 83 -5.76 13.61 7.05
CA SER A 83 -4.31 13.64 6.78
C SER A 83 -3.67 12.27 6.51
N ASN A 84 -4.10 11.20 7.20
CA ASN A 84 -3.53 9.84 7.02
C ASN A 84 -3.91 9.23 5.67
N TYR A 85 -5.16 9.44 5.23
CA TYR A 85 -5.64 8.96 3.94
C TYR A 85 -4.93 9.66 2.78
N LYS A 86 -4.73 10.97 2.90
CA LYS A 86 -3.96 11.78 1.95
C LYS A 86 -2.52 11.29 1.81
N SER A 87 -1.86 10.97 2.92
CA SER A 87 -0.50 10.40 2.91
C SER A 87 -0.44 9.04 2.19
N SER A 88 -1.43 8.18 2.40
CA SER A 88 -1.53 6.88 1.72
C SER A 88 -1.69 7.02 0.21
N LEU A 89 -2.52 7.96 -0.26
CA LEU A 89 -2.70 8.23 -1.71
C LEU A 89 -1.41 8.76 -2.33
N GLY A 90 -0.69 9.66 -1.64
CA GLY A 90 0.60 10.17 -2.09
C GLY A 90 1.64 9.06 -2.28
N VAL A 91 1.72 8.12 -1.34
CA VAL A 91 2.59 6.94 -1.43
C VAL A 91 2.24 6.09 -2.65
N GLN A 92 0.96 5.74 -2.83
CA GLN A 92 0.51 4.93 -3.96
C GLN A 92 0.80 5.61 -5.30
N ARG A 93 0.51 6.93 -5.40
CA ARG A 93 0.79 7.73 -6.60
C ARG A 93 2.29 7.76 -6.91
N THR A 94 3.15 8.02 -5.91
CA THR A 94 4.60 8.02 -6.06
C THR A 94 5.12 6.65 -6.48
N SER A 95 4.60 5.59 -5.88
CA SER A 95 4.98 4.22 -6.20
C SER A 95 4.63 3.86 -7.66
N ALA A 96 3.44 4.22 -8.13
CA ALA A 96 3.01 3.98 -9.51
C ALA A 96 3.89 4.75 -10.51
N VAL A 97 4.15 6.04 -10.29
CA VAL A 97 5.02 6.86 -11.15
C VAL A 97 6.46 6.35 -11.12
N GLY A 98 6.97 6.02 -9.93
CA GLY A 98 8.30 5.44 -9.77
C GLY A 98 8.48 4.13 -10.54
N SER A 99 7.47 3.25 -10.53
CA SER A 99 7.49 1.99 -11.26
C SER A 99 7.48 2.17 -12.78
N ILE A 100 6.75 3.17 -13.31
CA ILE A 100 6.78 3.53 -14.73
C ILE A 100 8.20 3.95 -15.15
N LEU A 101 8.85 4.78 -14.34
CA LEU A 101 10.18 5.31 -14.66
C LEU A 101 11.29 4.26 -14.49
N ALA A 102 11.11 3.29 -13.60
CA ALA A 102 12.06 2.20 -13.35
C ALA A 102 11.97 1.09 -14.39
N ASP A 103 10.84 0.93 -15.11
CA ASP A 103 10.61 -0.15 -16.09
C ASP A 103 11.27 0.15 -17.44
N GLN A 104 12.60 0.31 -17.45
CA GLN A 104 13.34 0.62 -18.67
C GLN A 104 13.54 -0.58 -19.61
N ASP A 105 13.56 -1.80 -19.06
CA ASP A 105 13.89 -3.01 -19.83
C ASP A 105 12.67 -3.68 -20.44
N ASN A 106 11.45 -3.28 -20.11
CA ASN A 106 10.19 -3.87 -20.58
C ASN A 106 10.18 -5.43 -20.53
N ALA A 107 10.91 -6.02 -19.59
CA ALA A 107 11.15 -7.46 -19.54
C ALA A 107 9.93 -8.27 -19.09
N SER A 108 9.03 -7.66 -18.34
CA SER A 108 7.82 -8.29 -17.80
C SER A 108 6.64 -7.32 -17.82
N GLN A 109 5.44 -7.85 -17.65
CA GLN A 109 4.21 -7.04 -17.59
C GLN A 109 4.22 -6.14 -16.35
N LEU A 110 3.90 -4.86 -16.53
CA LEU A 110 3.68 -3.88 -15.47
C LEU A 110 2.28 -3.29 -15.64
N PHE A 111 1.45 -3.36 -14.61
CA PHE A 111 0.09 -2.84 -14.63
C PHE A 111 -0.02 -1.57 -13.80
N ILE A 112 -0.52 -0.50 -14.41
CA ILE A 112 -0.86 0.75 -13.76
C ILE A 112 -2.38 0.93 -13.87
N VAL A 113 -3.08 0.80 -12.75
CA VAL A 113 -4.54 0.91 -12.70
C VAL A 113 -4.93 2.29 -12.22
N THR A 114 -5.82 2.96 -12.93
CA THR A 114 -6.15 4.36 -12.68
C THR A 114 -7.56 4.73 -13.16
N TYR A 115 -7.95 5.99 -12.97
CA TYR A 115 -9.24 6.57 -13.34
C TYR A 115 -9.09 8.04 -13.76
N PRO A 116 -10.12 8.68 -14.37
CA PRO A 116 -10.03 10.00 -14.97
C PRO A 116 -9.43 11.09 -14.08
N GLU A 117 -9.93 11.24 -12.85
CA GLU A 117 -9.50 12.30 -11.95
C GLU A 117 -8.00 12.19 -11.60
N ALA A 118 -7.48 10.97 -11.51
CA ALA A 118 -6.06 10.72 -11.24
C ALA A 118 -5.18 11.05 -12.46
N LEU A 119 -5.69 10.87 -13.69
CA LEU A 119 -5.00 11.20 -14.95
C LEU A 119 -5.02 12.70 -15.27
N GLU A 120 -6.06 13.42 -14.83
CA GLU A 120 -6.15 14.89 -14.98
C GLU A 120 -5.16 15.62 -14.07
N GLU A 121 -4.70 14.98 -12.99
CA GLU A 121 -3.74 15.57 -12.07
C GLU A 121 -2.31 15.43 -12.59
N PRO A 122 -1.56 16.54 -12.74
CA PRO A 122 -0.20 16.51 -13.25
C PRO A 122 0.76 15.81 -12.28
N VAL A 123 1.85 15.31 -12.83
CA VAL A 123 3.02 14.79 -12.09
C VAL A 123 4.23 15.68 -12.36
N PRO A 124 5.24 15.72 -11.48
CA PRO A 124 6.47 16.46 -11.76
C PRO A 124 7.13 15.98 -13.05
N GLU A 125 7.80 16.88 -13.76
CA GLU A 125 8.54 16.56 -14.98
C GLU A 125 9.50 15.37 -14.77
N LYS A 126 9.58 14.49 -15.76
CA LYS A 126 10.44 13.29 -15.74
C LYS A 126 11.88 13.59 -15.31
N LYS A 127 12.44 14.69 -15.81
CA LYS A 127 13.80 15.14 -15.46
C LYS A 127 13.92 15.47 -13.97
N ARG A 128 12.94 16.17 -13.41
CA ARG A 128 12.93 16.54 -11.98
C ARG A 128 12.80 15.33 -11.08
N ILE A 129 11.98 14.35 -11.47
CA ILE A 129 11.87 13.08 -10.73
C ILE A 129 13.21 12.36 -10.75
N ALA A 130 13.87 12.27 -11.92
CA ALA A 130 15.18 11.64 -12.06
C ALA A 130 16.26 12.35 -11.22
N ASP A 131 16.29 13.69 -11.24
CA ASP A 131 17.22 14.50 -10.44
C ASP A 131 16.93 14.39 -8.92
N SER A 132 15.69 14.08 -8.55
CA SER A 132 15.29 13.88 -7.15
C SER A 132 15.53 12.48 -6.63
N LEU A 133 15.84 11.51 -7.47
CA LEU A 133 16.15 10.14 -7.08
C LEU A 133 17.50 10.07 -6.36
N LEU A 134 17.54 9.36 -5.23
CA LEU A 134 18.79 9.01 -4.55
C LEU A 134 19.02 7.52 -4.72
N THR A 135 19.99 7.16 -5.55
CA THR A 135 20.40 5.75 -5.73
C THR A 135 21.63 5.47 -4.88
N LEU A 136 21.58 4.44 -4.06
CA LEU A 136 22.69 3.92 -3.28
C LEU A 136 23.01 2.51 -3.78
N ARG A 137 24.30 2.23 -4.04
CA ARG A 137 24.75 0.94 -4.55
C ARG A 137 25.76 0.31 -3.61
N LYS A 138 25.80 -1.00 -3.58
CA LYS A 138 26.84 -1.75 -2.87
C LYS A 138 28.22 -1.34 -3.40
N GLY A 139 29.15 -0.99 -2.46
CA GLY A 139 30.49 -0.47 -2.79
C GLY A 139 30.57 1.05 -2.92
N ASP A 140 29.45 1.78 -2.89
CA ASP A 140 29.49 3.25 -2.90
C ASP A 140 30.17 3.77 -1.62
N THR A 141 30.96 4.83 -1.77
CA THR A 141 31.58 5.52 -0.64
C THR A 141 30.86 6.84 -0.37
N ILE A 142 30.04 6.87 0.68
CA ILE A 142 29.23 8.01 1.06
C ILE A 142 29.07 8.09 2.58
N SER A 143 29.31 9.27 3.17
CA SER A 143 29.16 9.43 4.61
C SER A 143 27.70 9.42 5.08
N HIS A 144 27.44 8.95 6.30
CA HIS A 144 26.10 9.00 6.91
C HIS A 144 25.53 10.44 6.96
N GLU A 145 26.40 11.44 7.13
CA GLU A 145 26.00 12.85 7.16
C GLU A 145 25.51 13.32 5.78
N SER A 146 26.20 12.90 4.71
CA SER A 146 25.81 13.21 3.33
C SER A 146 24.47 12.56 2.96
N ILE A 147 24.25 11.31 3.36
CA ILE A 147 22.95 10.63 3.18
C ILE A 147 21.85 11.36 3.96
N ALA A 148 22.09 11.68 5.22
CA ALA A 148 21.12 12.40 6.02
C ALA A 148 20.77 13.77 5.43
N ALA A 149 21.77 14.52 4.95
CA ALA A 149 21.54 15.80 4.29
C ALA A 149 20.69 15.64 3.02
N ALA A 150 21.00 14.67 2.15
CA ALA A 150 20.22 14.38 0.95
C ALA A 150 18.78 13.96 1.27
N LEU A 151 18.57 13.15 2.31
CA LEU A 151 17.22 12.72 2.73
C LEU A 151 16.41 13.90 3.31
N TYR A 152 17.03 14.78 4.08
CA TYR A 152 16.35 15.99 4.58
C TYR A 152 15.97 16.95 3.44
N GLU A 153 16.83 17.13 2.44
CA GLU A 153 16.52 17.92 1.25
C GLU A 153 15.29 17.37 0.52
N LYS A 154 15.15 16.04 0.51
CA LYS A 154 14.00 15.32 -0.06
C LYS A 154 12.80 15.21 0.89
N LYS A 155 12.78 15.99 1.98
CA LYS A 155 11.68 16.05 2.97
C LYS A 155 11.44 14.76 3.75
N PHE A 156 12.43 13.84 3.84
CA PHE A 156 12.35 12.68 4.73
C PHE A 156 12.50 13.11 6.18
N SER A 157 11.78 12.42 7.07
CA SER A 157 11.83 12.63 8.52
C SER A 157 12.73 11.62 9.19
N ARG A 158 13.62 12.09 10.07
CA ARG A 158 14.45 11.19 10.87
C ARG A 158 13.68 10.68 12.07
N VAL A 159 13.73 9.37 12.27
CA VAL A 159 13.06 8.62 13.35
C VAL A 159 14.06 7.68 14.04
N ASP A 160 13.66 7.07 15.17
CA ASP A 160 14.49 6.03 15.80
C ASP A 160 14.35 4.68 15.09
N PHE A 161 13.14 4.36 14.61
CA PHE A 161 12.81 3.18 13.81
C PHE A 161 11.85 3.57 12.70
N VAL A 162 12.14 3.15 11.48
CA VAL A 162 11.26 3.41 10.35
C VAL A 162 10.01 2.52 10.41
N SER A 163 8.86 3.12 10.18
CA SER A 163 7.56 2.45 10.17
C SER A 163 6.67 2.88 8.99
N ALA A 164 7.01 3.98 8.31
CA ALA A 164 6.23 4.52 7.21
C ALA A 164 7.13 5.12 6.12
N PRO A 165 6.66 5.19 4.85
CA PRO A 165 7.34 5.89 3.78
C PRO A 165 7.69 7.34 4.15
N GLY A 166 8.83 7.81 3.65
CA GLY A 166 9.36 9.14 3.98
C GLY A 166 10.09 9.23 5.31
N GLN A 167 10.34 8.11 5.98
CA GLN A 167 11.12 8.03 7.21
C GLN A 167 12.50 7.43 6.97
N PHE A 168 13.48 7.87 7.77
CA PHE A 168 14.78 7.22 7.85
C PHE A 168 15.33 7.20 9.27
N ALA A 169 16.18 6.23 9.58
CA ALA A 169 16.86 6.08 10.87
C ALA A 169 18.35 5.83 10.66
N ILE A 170 19.20 6.43 11.49
CA ILE A 170 20.66 6.16 11.49
C ILE A 170 21.03 5.63 12.86
N ARG A 171 21.56 4.41 12.90
CA ARG A 171 21.91 3.68 14.13
C ARG A 171 23.28 3.03 13.98
N GLY A 172 24.32 3.73 14.45
CA GLY A 172 25.70 3.27 14.28
C GLY A 172 26.07 3.14 12.80
N ALA A 173 26.46 1.98 12.36
CA ALA A 173 26.83 1.68 10.98
C ALA A 173 25.63 1.26 10.08
N VAL A 174 24.41 1.53 10.51
CA VAL A 174 23.20 1.13 9.75
C VAL A 174 22.34 2.36 9.47
N VAL A 175 21.88 2.47 8.24
CA VAL A 175 20.89 3.46 7.80
C VAL A 175 19.67 2.72 7.27
N ASP A 176 18.54 2.89 7.93
CA ASP A 176 17.25 2.39 7.47
C ASP A 176 16.51 3.52 6.74
N ILE A 177 15.98 3.26 5.53
CA ILE A 177 15.28 4.26 4.71
C ILE A 177 14.01 3.64 4.14
N PHE A 178 12.87 4.30 4.33
CA PHE A 178 11.62 3.90 3.72
C PHE A 178 11.28 4.85 2.56
N SER A 179 11.58 4.39 1.35
CA SER A 179 11.26 5.09 0.10
C SER A 179 9.75 5.16 -0.12
N TYR A 180 9.28 6.22 -0.80
CA TYR A 180 7.86 6.31 -1.20
C TYR A 180 7.47 5.35 -2.33
N SER A 181 8.42 4.80 -3.07
CA SER A 181 8.16 3.89 -4.19
C SER A 181 8.18 2.40 -3.84
N PHE A 182 8.46 2.04 -2.58
CA PHE A 182 8.56 0.65 -2.15
C PHE A 182 7.65 0.36 -0.96
N ASN A 183 7.17 -0.89 -0.90
CA ASN A 183 6.30 -1.36 0.17
C ASN A 183 7.04 -1.68 1.47
N ASP A 184 8.34 -1.95 1.38
CA ASP A 184 9.21 -2.30 2.50
C ASP A 184 10.43 -1.38 2.51
N PRO A 185 10.98 -1.03 3.69
CA PRO A 185 12.16 -0.18 3.80
C PRO A 185 13.46 -0.91 3.45
N PHE A 186 14.46 -0.11 3.09
CA PHE A 186 15.83 -0.55 2.89
C PHE A 186 16.63 -0.40 4.17
N ARG A 187 17.44 -1.41 4.48
CA ARG A 187 18.48 -1.39 5.53
C ARG A 187 19.84 -1.43 4.86
N ILE A 188 20.60 -0.37 5.00
CA ILE A 188 21.91 -0.17 4.39
C ILE A 188 22.95 -0.27 5.49
N SER A 189 23.81 -1.26 5.40
CA SER A 189 24.91 -1.50 6.34
C SER A 189 26.20 -0.94 5.77
N PHE A 190 27.00 -0.29 6.60
CA PHE A 190 28.23 0.39 6.23
C PHE A 190 29.44 -0.21 6.94
N PHE A 191 30.56 -0.25 6.24
CA PHE A 191 31.88 -0.42 6.82
C PHE A 191 32.66 0.92 6.66
N GLY A 192 32.72 1.71 7.73
CA GLY A 192 33.14 3.10 7.63
C GLY A 192 32.13 3.92 6.80
N ASP A 193 32.59 4.50 5.68
CA ASP A 193 31.76 5.24 4.72
C ASP A 193 31.41 4.41 3.47
N GLU A 194 31.79 3.13 3.41
CA GLU A 194 31.49 2.24 2.29
C GLU A 194 30.20 1.46 2.54
N VAL A 195 29.32 1.42 1.53
CA VAL A 195 28.09 0.60 1.53
C VAL A 195 28.47 -0.87 1.39
N GLU A 196 28.43 -1.62 2.49
CA GLU A 196 28.76 -3.05 2.52
C GLU A 196 27.60 -3.91 2.01
N LYS A 197 26.37 -3.61 2.47
CA LYS A 197 25.20 -4.44 2.22
C LYS A 197 23.93 -3.61 2.19
N ILE A 198 23.01 -3.99 1.27
CA ILE A 198 21.67 -3.43 1.16
C ILE A 198 20.66 -4.56 1.30
N ASN A 199 19.74 -4.46 2.26
CA ASN A 199 18.66 -5.41 2.48
C ASN A 199 17.32 -4.69 2.42
N VAL A 200 16.31 -5.37 1.91
CA VAL A 200 14.91 -5.04 2.16
C VAL A 200 14.49 -5.73 3.45
N PHE A 201 13.76 -5.06 4.34
CA PHE A 201 13.35 -5.63 5.63
C PHE A 201 11.90 -5.31 5.98
N ASP A 202 11.30 -6.12 6.81
CA ASP A 202 9.95 -5.94 7.30
C ASP A 202 9.91 -4.98 8.50
N CYS A 203 9.07 -3.94 8.42
CA CYS A 203 8.93 -2.92 9.48
C CYS A 203 8.50 -3.51 10.82
N ASN A 204 7.60 -4.49 10.83
CA ASN A 204 6.98 -5.01 12.03
C ASN A 204 7.91 -6.00 12.74
N THR A 205 8.51 -6.92 11.98
CA THR A 205 9.40 -7.95 12.52
C THR A 205 10.86 -7.50 12.62
N GLN A 206 11.24 -6.43 11.90
CA GLN A 206 12.61 -5.94 11.76
C GLN A 206 13.58 -6.94 11.11
N LEU A 207 13.07 -8.02 10.52
CA LEU A 207 13.85 -9.06 9.87
C LEU A 207 14.08 -8.72 8.39
N SER A 208 15.29 -9.02 7.90
CA SER A 208 15.61 -8.88 6.47
C SER A 208 14.86 -9.93 5.66
N LYS A 209 14.26 -9.49 4.54
CA LYS A 209 13.55 -10.33 3.59
C LYS A 209 14.45 -10.75 2.42
N GLU A 210 15.18 -9.78 1.87
CA GLU A 210 15.95 -10.00 0.64
C GLU A 210 17.18 -9.07 0.61
N GLU A 211 18.27 -9.50 -0.04
CA GLU A 211 19.45 -8.67 -0.31
C GLU A 211 19.38 -8.10 -1.73
N ARG A 212 19.78 -6.84 -1.89
CA ARG A 212 19.82 -6.13 -3.18
C ARG A 212 21.18 -5.46 -3.42
N ASP A 213 21.53 -5.25 -4.67
CA ASP A 213 22.77 -4.55 -5.05
C ASP A 213 22.60 -3.03 -5.06
N SER A 214 21.37 -2.54 -5.11
CA SER A 214 21.05 -1.11 -5.10
C SER A 214 19.74 -0.81 -4.36
N ALA A 215 19.63 0.43 -3.89
CA ALA A 215 18.41 1.01 -3.31
C ALA A 215 18.10 2.33 -4.00
N ASP A 216 16.93 2.41 -4.65
CA ASP A 216 16.41 3.63 -5.25
C ASP A 216 15.42 4.30 -4.30
N ILE A 217 15.78 5.49 -3.83
CA ILE A 217 15.03 6.23 -2.83
C ILE A 217 14.28 7.37 -3.51
N PHE A 218 12.99 7.20 -3.68
CA PHE A 218 12.08 8.20 -4.23
C PHE A 218 11.52 9.11 -3.13
N PRO A 219 11.53 10.44 -3.34
CA PRO A 219 10.80 11.37 -2.47
C PRO A 219 9.28 11.32 -2.75
N ASP A 220 8.50 12.01 -1.92
CA ASP A 220 7.07 12.23 -2.19
C ASP A 220 6.90 13.20 -3.37
N ILE A 221 6.42 12.68 -4.51
CA ILE A 221 6.18 13.49 -5.71
C ILE A 221 4.92 14.38 -5.59
N VAL A 222 3.99 14.05 -4.68
CA VAL A 222 2.76 14.83 -4.46
C VAL A 222 3.06 16.13 -3.71
N ALA A 223 4.13 16.15 -2.93
CA ALA A 223 4.58 17.33 -2.19
C ALA A 223 5.41 18.33 -3.05
N ASP A 224 5.57 18.06 -4.35
CA ASP A 224 6.29 18.92 -5.27
C ASP A 224 5.34 19.98 -5.88
N ASP A 225 5.57 21.26 -5.57
CA ASP A 225 4.77 22.40 -6.05
C ASP A 225 5.29 22.99 -7.39
N GLY A 226 6.23 22.31 -8.05
CA GLY A 226 6.81 22.79 -9.31
C GLY A 226 5.95 22.52 -10.55
N PRO A 227 6.43 22.88 -11.74
CA PRO A 227 5.75 22.60 -13.00
C PRO A 227 5.55 21.10 -13.16
N GLY A 228 4.37 20.72 -13.63
CA GLY A 228 3.97 19.33 -13.85
C GLY A 228 3.67 19.06 -15.31
N GLU A 229 3.81 17.79 -15.67
CA GLU A 229 3.44 17.27 -17.00
C GLU A 229 2.33 16.21 -16.87
N SER A 230 1.71 15.87 -17.98
CA SER A 230 0.69 14.82 -18.02
C SER A 230 1.32 13.44 -17.77
N ILE A 231 0.58 12.55 -17.13
CA ILE A 231 0.98 11.12 -17.03
C ILE A 231 1.32 10.55 -18.41
N ALA A 232 0.60 10.93 -19.46
CA ALA A 232 0.85 10.47 -20.83
C ALA A 232 2.28 10.78 -21.33
N GLU A 233 2.90 11.86 -20.85
CA GLU A 233 4.24 12.27 -21.26
C GLU A 233 5.35 11.43 -20.60
N ILE A 234 5.07 10.84 -19.45
CA ILE A 234 6.02 9.96 -18.75
C ILE A 234 5.89 8.49 -19.17
N LEU A 235 4.77 8.10 -19.80
CA LEU A 235 4.56 6.73 -20.25
C LEU A 235 5.52 6.36 -21.40
N PRO A 236 6.07 5.13 -21.43
CA PRO A 236 6.78 4.60 -22.58
C PRO A 236 5.88 4.58 -23.83
N LYS A 237 6.45 4.82 -25.01
CA LYS A 237 5.68 4.86 -26.28
C LYS A 237 4.98 3.54 -26.60
N GLU A 238 5.55 2.44 -26.14
CA GLU A 238 5.05 1.07 -26.34
C GLU A 238 3.92 0.70 -25.38
N THR A 239 3.53 1.60 -24.47
CA THR A 239 2.47 1.35 -23.49
C THR A 239 1.18 0.90 -24.17
N LEU A 240 0.60 -0.18 -23.67
CA LEU A 240 -0.73 -0.65 -24.06
C LEU A 240 -1.77 -0.08 -23.09
N VAL A 241 -2.76 0.60 -23.62
CA VAL A 241 -3.82 1.23 -22.84
C VAL A 241 -5.09 0.40 -22.92
N TRP A 242 -5.55 -0.07 -21.78
CA TRP A 242 -6.83 -0.77 -21.60
C TRP A 242 -7.87 0.23 -21.10
N MET A 243 -8.96 0.36 -21.82
CA MET A 243 -10.02 1.35 -21.50
C MET A 243 -11.33 0.64 -21.23
N ASP A 244 -11.83 0.75 -20.02
CA ASP A 244 -13.15 0.26 -19.64
C ASP A 244 -14.16 1.39 -19.68
N SER A 245 -15.32 1.18 -20.34
CA SER A 245 -16.42 2.16 -20.41
C SER A 245 -15.96 3.55 -20.92
N SER A 246 -15.11 3.58 -21.94
CA SER A 246 -14.43 4.79 -22.42
C SER A 246 -15.36 5.93 -22.82
N ASP A 247 -16.61 5.64 -23.21
CA ASP A 247 -17.61 6.65 -23.56
C ASP A 247 -17.94 7.60 -22.40
N MET A 248 -17.71 7.18 -21.14
CA MET A 248 -17.95 8.00 -19.96
C MET A 248 -16.93 9.15 -19.78
N TYR A 249 -15.74 9.03 -20.37
CA TYR A 249 -14.65 9.98 -20.18
C TYR A 249 -13.92 10.39 -21.46
N ARG A 250 -14.46 10.04 -22.64
CA ARG A 250 -13.86 10.36 -23.96
C ARG A 250 -13.67 11.85 -24.20
N GLU A 251 -14.53 12.69 -23.62
CA GLU A 251 -14.46 14.14 -23.74
C GLU A 251 -13.54 14.79 -22.70
N LYS A 252 -12.95 14.03 -21.80
CA LYS A 252 -12.05 14.54 -20.76
C LYS A 252 -10.70 14.95 -21.34
N PRO A 253 -10.06 16.02 -20.81
CA PRO A 253 -8.80 16.55 -21.35
C PRO A 253 -7.66 15.53 -21.43
N PHE A 254 -7.52 14.63 -20.46
CA PHE A 254 -6.46 13.62 -20.44
C PHE A 254 -6.53 12.65 -21.61
N TYR A 255 -7.73 12.44 -22.19
CA TYR A 255 -7.93 11.46 -23.26
C TYR A 255 -7.12 11.78 -24.50
N SER A 256 -7.00 13.07 -24.86
CA SER A 256 -6.19 13.50 -26.01
C SER A 256 -4.71 13.15 -25.86
N GLY A 257 -4.18 13.19 -24.62
CA GLY A 257 -2.81 12.75 -24.33
C GLY A 257 -2.56 11.26 -24.58
N LEU A 258 -3.62 10.45 -24.54
CA LEU A 258 -3.53 9.01 -24.77
C LEU A 258 -3.80 8.61 -26.24
N GLU A 259 -4.07 9.55 -27.16
CA GLU A 259 -4.42 9.23 -28.56
C GLU A 259 -3.31 8.47 -29.32
N SER A 260 -2.07 8.75 -29.01
CA SER A 260 -0.91 8.13 -29.67
C SER A 260 -0.63 6.68 -29.21
N PHE A 261 -1.24 6.22 -28.14
CA PHE A 261 -1.03 4.88 -27.61
C PHE A 261 -2.00 3.88 -28.25
N ARG A 262 -1.56 2.61 -28.31
CA ARG A 262 -2.43 1.49 -28.68
C ARG A 262 -3.48 1.27 -27.60
N LYS A 263 -4.72 1.00 -28.02
CA LYS A 263 -5.84 0.85 -27.10
C LYS A 263 -6.58 -0.46 -27.28
N VAL A 264 -6.98 -1.05 -26.18
CA VAL A 264 -7.97 -2.11 -26.10
C VAL A 264 -9.16 -1.58 -25.32
N TYR A 265 -10.30 -1.51 -25.96
CA TYR A 265 -11.53 -1.05 -25.36
C TYR A 265 -12.32 -2.24 -24.81
N ILE A 266 -12.68 -2.18 -23.54
CA ILE A 266 -13.43 -3.21 -22.84
C ILE A 266 -14.86 -2.70 -22.62
N ASP A 267 -15.85 -3.59 -22.77
CA ASP A 267 -17.26 -3.28 -22.56
C ASP A 267 -17.78 -2.09 -23.40
N THR A 268 -17.45 -2.13 -24.69
CA THR A 268 -17.75 -1.03 -25.59
C THR A 268 -19.16 -1.15 -26.14
N PRO A 269 -19.97 -0.08 -26.11
CA PRO A 269 -21.25 -0.03 -26.80
C PRO A 269 -21.08 -0.16 -28.33
N LEU A 270 -22.15 -0.52 -28.99
CA LEU A 270 -22.27 -0.82 -30.44
C LEU A 270 -21.88 0.32 -31.42
N SER A 271 -21.30 1.42 -30.93
CA SER A 271 -21.05 2.64 -31.72
C SER A 271 -19.79 2.60 -32.61
N HIS A 272 -18.92 1.59 -32.46
CA HIS A 272 -17.69 1.48 -33.25
C HIS A 272 -17.80 0.48 -34.39
N GLN A 273 -18.62 0.83 -35.40
CA GLN A 273 -18.74 0.04 -36.63
C GLN A 273 -17.50 0.27 -37.51
N GLY A 274 -16.77 -0.79 -37.85
CA GLY A 274 -15.69 -0.76 -38.82
C GLY A 274 -14.29 -0.95 -38.26
N GLU A 275 -14.12 -1.14 -36.95
CA GLU A 275 -12.85 -1.46 -36.27
C GLU A 275 -12.80 -2.95 -35.89
N GLU A 276 -11.59 -3.46 -35.58
CA GLU A 276 -11.40 -4.86 -35.19
C GLU A 276 -12.15 -5.16 -33.90
N GLN A 277 -13.07 -6.12 -33.94
CA GLN A 277 -13.89 -6.50 -32.80
C GLN A 277 -13.66 -7.94 -32.39
N VAL A 278 -13.52 -8.14 -31.09
CA VAL A 278 -13.42 -9.47 -30.47
C VAL A 278 -14.59 -9.68 -29.53
N LYS A 279 -15.30 -10.81 -29.70
CA LYS A 279 -16.52 -11.08 -28.94
C LYS A 279 -16.33 -12.22 -27.95
N PHE A 280 -16.37 -11.91 -26.67
CA PHE A 280 -16.34 -12.85 -25.57
C PHE A 280 -17.75 -13.37 -25.23
N ARG A 281 -17.80 -14.55 -24.60
CA ARG A 281 -19.06 -15.22 -24.19
C ARG A 281 -19.10 -15.42 -22.69
N ILE A 282 -19.03 -14.31 -21.95
CA ILE A 282 -19.06 -14.33 -20.48
C ILE A 282 -20.50 -14.15 -20.00
N SER A 283 -20.84 -14.79 -18.88
CA SER A 283 -22.10 -14.64 -18.16
C SER A 283 -21.82 -14.39 -16.67
N PRO A 284 -22.68 -13.67 -15.94
CA PRO A 284 -22.51 -13.46 -14.52
C PRO A 284 -22.70 -14.75 -13.73
N GLN A 285 -22.11 -14.81 -12.54
CA GLN A 285 -22.45 -15.80 -11.54
C GLN A 285 -23.93 -15.69 -11.17
N PRO A 286 -24.69 -16.79 -11.01
CA PRO A 286 -26.05 -16.74 -10.49
C PRO A 286 -26.07 -16.21 -9.05
N VAL A 287 -27.15 -15.51 -8.70
CA VAL A 287 -27.38 -15.03 -7.34
C VAL A 287 -28.01 -16.16 -6.52
N PHE A 288 -27.32 -16.61 -5.50
CA PHE A 288 -27.76 -17.74 -4.67
C PHE A 288 -28.47 -17.31 -3.39
N ASN A 289 -28.27 -16.10 -2.88
CA ASN A 289 -28.89 -15.57 -1.65
C ASN A 289 -28.78 -16.52 -0.46
N LYS A 290 -27.60 -17.12 -0.25
CA LYS A 290 -27.36 -18.15 0.80
C LYS A 290 -28.19 -19.42 0.65
N ASN A 291 -28.79 -19.67 -0.49
CA ASN A 291 -29.52 -20.93 -0.76
C ASN A 291 -28.54 -21.99 -1.30
N PHE A 292 -28.08 -22.85 -0.42
CA PHE A 292 -27.10 -23.88 -0.75
C PHE A 292 -27.67 -25.03 -1.57
N GLU A 293 -28.99 -25.30 -1.51
CA GLU A 293 -29.64 -26.26 -2.39
C GLU A 293 -29.61 -25.75 -3.85
N LEU A 294 -29.90 -24.47 -4.06
CA LEU A 294 -29.82 -23.85 -5.38
C LEU A 294 -28.37 -23.84 -5.89
N LEU A 295 -27.40 -23.53 -5.04
CA LEU A 295 -25.99 -23.59 -5.36
C LEU A 295 -25.56 -24.99 -5.78
N SER A 296 -25.92 -26.02 -5.00
CA SER A 296 -25.59 -27.41 -5.28
C SER A 296 -26.22 -27.90 -6.60
N ALA A 297 -27.48 -27.53 -6.85
CA ALA A 297 -28.18 -27.87 -8.10
C ALA A 297 -27.54 -27.18 -9.32
N ASP A 298 -27.15 -25.91 -9.22
CA ASP A 298 -26.49 -25.19 -10.32
C ASP A 298 -25.10 -25.80 -10.59
N ILE A 299 -24.26 -26.01 -9.55
CA ILE A 299 -22.91 -26.59 -9.71
C ILE A 299 -23.02 -27.95 -10.40
N ARG A 300 -23.95 -28.81 -9.97
CA ARG A 300 -24.20 -30.14 -10.58
C ARG A 300 -24.55 -29.99 -12.06
N SER A 301 -25.56 -29.21 -12.37
CA SER A 301 -26.02 -28.99 -13.75
C SER A 301 -24.87 -28.49 -14.66
N ARG A 302 -24.02 -27.61 -14.13
CA ARG A 302 -22.85 -27.12 -14.83
C ARG A 302 -21.84 -28.23 -15.08
N MET A 303 -21.48 -28.98 -14.04
CA MET A 303 -20.52 -30.10 -14.16
C MET A 303 -21.02 -31.19 -15.11
N GLU A 304 -22.31 -31.53 -15.08
CA GLU A 304 -22.94 -32.46 -16.02
C GLU A 304 -22.91 -31.94 -17.47
N SER A 305 -23.00 -30.62 -17.63
CA SER A 305 -22.85 -29.94 -18.93
C SER A 305 -21.40 -29.80 -19.39
N GLY A 306 -20.45 -30.34 -18.62
CA GLY A 306 -19.01 -30.34 -18.92
C GLY A 306 -18.27 -29.07 -18.53
N TYR A 307 -18.84 -28.25 -17.65
CA TYR A 307 -18.13 -27.10 -17.07
C TYR A 307 -17.24 -27.55 -15.92
N LYS A 308 -16.09 -26.92 -15.79
CA LYS A 308 -15.25 -26.96 -14.58
C LYS A 308 -15.68 -25.81 -13.68
N VAL A 309 -15.92 -26.09 -12.41
CA VAL A 309 -16.38 -25.10 -11.43
C VAL A 309 -15.27 -24.83 -10.43
N PHE A 310 -14.86 -23.56 -10.34
CA PHE A 310 -13.89 -23.03 -9.40
C PHE A 310 -14.60 -22.11 -8.42
N ILE A 311 -14.29 -22.24 -7.13
CA ILE A 311 -14.80 -21.35 -6.09
C ILE A 311 -13.61 -20.63 -5.47
N TYR A 312 -13.56 -19.32 -5.65
CA TYR A 312 -12.57 -18.45 -5.05
C TYR A 312 -12.99 -18.10 -3.63
N THR A 313 -12.10 -18.28 -2.68
CA THR A 313 -12.36 -18.03 -1.26
C THR A 313 -11.23 -17.22 -0.63
N GLU A 314 -11.59 -16.26 0.21
CA GLU A 314 -10.61 -15.44 0.92
C GLU A 314 -9.84 -16.23 1.99
N LYS A 315 -10.53 -17.19 2.66
CA LYS A 315 -9.99 -17.95 3.80
C LYS A 315 -10.13 -19.46 3.59
N GLU A 316 -9.15 -20.21 4.07
CA GLU A 316 -9.19 -21.68 4.08
C GLU A 316 -10.40 -22.23 4.86
N SER A 317 -10.79 -21.57 5.95
CA SER A 317 -11.98 -21.95 6.73
C SER A 317 -13.27 -21.95 5.92
N GLN A 318 -13.38 -21.06 4.92
CA GLN A 318 -14.53 -21.03 4.01
C GLN A 318 -14.53 -22.22 3.06
N VAL A 319 -13.35 -22.68 2.64
CA VAL A 319 -13.23 -23.91 1.83
C VAL A 319 -13.81 -25.10 2.57
N GLU A 320 -13.39 -25.30 3.82
CA GLU A 320 -13.87 -26.44 4.65
C GLU A 320 -15.38 -26.38 4.84
N ARG A 321 -15.92 -25.20 5.09
CA ARG A 321 -17.36 -24.99 5.22
C ARG A 321 -18.12 -25.32 3.94
N LEU A 322 -17.73 -24.72 2.80
CA LEU A 322 -18.39 -24.98 1.53
C LEU A 322 -18.26 -26.45 1.13
N ARG A 323 -17.10 -27.06 1.38
CA ARG A 323 -16.88 -28.48 1.14
C ARG A 323 -17.85 -29.33 1.95
N SER A 324 -18.04 -29.05 3.24
CA SER A 324 -19.00 -29.77 4.10
C SER A 324 -20.43 -29.62 3.59
N ILE A 325 -20.87 -28.40 3.25
CA ILE A 325 -22.21 -28.13 2.72
C ILE A 325 -22.46 -28.89 1.40
N LEU A 326 -21.54 -28.77 0.44
CA LEU A 326 -21.70 -29.40 -0.88
C LEU A 326 -21.58 -30.92 -0.83
N TYR A 327 -20.72 -31.46 0.05
CA TYR A 327 -20.60 -32.91 0.23
C TYR A 327 -21.85 -33.54 0.87
N GLN A 328 -22.42 -32.89 1.88
CA GLN A 328 -23.66 -33.33 2.53
C GLN A 328 -24.85 -33.32 1.57
N ASN A 329 -24.86 -32.38 0.64
CA ASN A 329 -25.94 -32.19 -0.32
C ASN A 329 -25.79 -33.02 -1.59
N GLU A 330 -24.88 -33.97 -1.75
CA GLU A 330 -24.90 -34.86 -2.93
C GLU A 330 -23.50 -35.27 -3.47
N GLY A 331 -22.45 -35.09 -2.69
CA GLY A 331 -21.08 -35.51 -3.05
C GLY A 331 -20.42 -34.70 -4.18
N ILE A 332 -20.88 -33.47 -4.37
CA ILE A 332 -20.34 -32.55 -5.42
C ILE A 332 -19.05 -31.91 -4.92
N MET A 333 -18.02 -31.92 -5.75
CA MET A 333 -16.70 -31.38 -5.41
C MET A 333 -16.20 -30.43 -6.52
N PRO A 334 -16.52 -29.14 -6.43
CA PRO A 334 -15.85 -28.13 -7.24
C PRO A 334 -14.39 -27.98 -6.82
N GLU A 335 -13.59 -27.33 -7.63
CA GLU A 335 -12.21 -26.96 -7.29
C GLU A 335 -12.23 -25.66 -6.49
N PHE A 336 -11.61 -25.67 -5.31
CA PHE A 336 -11.49 -24.48 -4.47
C PHE A 336 -10.15 -23.78 -4.68
N ILE A 337 -10.16 -22.46 -4.77
CA ILE A 337 -8.98 -21.61 -4.87
C ILE A 337 -8.89 -20.78 -3.59
N PRO A 338 -8.22 -21.29 -2.54
CA PRO A 338 -8.10 -20.59 -1.26
C PRO A 338 -7.13 -19.40 -1.34
N GLU A 339 -7.28 -18.47 -0.41
CA GLU A 339 -6.42 -17.29 -0.25
C GLU A 339 -6.32 -16.40 -1.51
N GLN A 340 -7.28 -16.56 -2.41
CA GLN A 340 -7.43 -15.74 -3.61
C GLN A 340 -8.88 -15.27 -3.70
N ASN A 341 -9.06 -13.97 -3.85
CA ASN A 341 -10.38 -13.39 -4.01
C ASN A 341 -10.44 -12.54 -5.27
N ILE A 342 -11.56 -12.60 -5.98
CA ILE A 342 -11.88 -11.77 -7.13
C ILE A 342 -13.20 -11.05 -6.86
N HIS A 343 -13.34 -9.83 -7.39
CA HIS A 343 -14.48 -8.97 -7.04
C HIS A 343 -15.83 -9.54 -7.45
N LYS A 344 -15.92 -10.17 -8.63
CA LYS A 344 -17.18 -10.72 -9.16
C LYS A 344 -16.97 -12.06 -9.84
N GLY A 345 -17.82 -13.02 -9.50
CA GLY A 345 -17.86 -14.31 -10.17
C GLY A 345 -18.43 -14.21 -11.59
N PHE A 346 -18.00 -15.15 -12.44
CA PHE A 346 -18.42 -15.19 -13.84
C PHE A 346 -18.42 -16.62 -14.38
N ILE A 347 -19.04 -16.80 -15.54
CA ILE A 347 -19.07 -18.05 -16.29
C ILE A 347 -18.52 -17.78 -17.68
N ASP A 348 -17.47 -18.49 -18.05
CA ASP A 348 -16.93 -18.52 -19.41
C ASP A 348 -17.58 -19.65 -20.20
N ASN A 349 -18.43 -19.27 -21.16
CA ASN A 349 -19.17 -20.23 -21.99
C ASN A 349 -18.34 -20.75 -23.18
N GLU A 350 -17.14 -20.20 -23.43
CA GLU A 350 -16.23 -20.71 -24.46
C GLU A 350 -15.47 -21.93 -23.97
N ASP A 351 -14.73 -21.76 -22.87
CA ASP A 351 -13.91 -22.85 -22.30
C ASP A 351 -14.66 -23.67 -21.23
N LYS A 352 -15.96 -23.36 -21.04
CA LYS A 352 -16.82 -24.02 -20.04
C LYS A 352 -16.24 -23.95 -18.64
N LEU A 353 -15.94 -22.76 -18.16
CA LEU A 353 -15.42 -22.51 -16.83
C LEU A 353 -16.43 -21.68 -16.02
N CYS A 354 -16.65 -22.06 -14.76
CA CYS A 354 -17.38 -21.26 -13.80
C CYS A 354 -16.42 -20.82 -12.71
N CYS A 355 -16.27 -19.51 -12.52
CA CYS A 355 -15.47 -18.90 -11.46
C CYS A 355 -16.44 -18.23 -10.49
N TYR A 356 -16.76 -18.88 -9.40
CA TYR A 356 -17.66 -18.38 -8.37
C TYR A 356 -16.86 -17.78 -7.22
N THR A 357 -17.47 -16.84 -6.51
CA THR A 357 -16.88 -16.19 -5.34
C THR A 357 -17.69 -16.53 -4.10
N ASP A 358 -17.01 -16.77 -2.98
CA ASP A 358 -17.65 -17.10 -1.72
C ASP A 358 -18.49 -15.93 -1.18
N HIS A 359 -18.00 -14.69 -1.31
CA HIS A 359 -18.75 -13.52 -0.83
C HIS A 359 -20.07 -13.32 -1.58
N GLU A 360 -20.17 -13.62 -2.89
CA GLU A 360 -21.46 -13.59 -3.62
C GLU A 360 -22.34 -14.80 -3.24
N ILE A 361 -21.77 -15.96 -2.96
CA ILE A 361 -22.52 -17.14 -2.46
C ILE A 361 -23.14 -16.84 -1.10
N PHE A 362 -22.38 -16.22 -0.19
CA PHE A 362 -22.81 -15.89 1.17
C PHE A 362 -23.48 -14.52 1.31
N ASP A 363 -23.68 -13.79 0.19
CA ASP A 363 -24.24 -12.44 0.17
C ASP A 363 -23.53 -11.51 1.17
N ARG A 364 -22.20 -11.43 1.04
CA ARG A 364 -21.31 -10.57 1.86
C ARG A 364 -20.75 -9.42 1.03
N PHE A 365 -20.39 -8.35 1.71
CA PHE A 365 -19.67 -7.25 1.08
C PHE A 365 -18.22 -7.66 0.81
N HIS A 366 -17.80 -7.56 -0.44
CA HIS A 366 -16.40 -7.75 -0.79
C HIS A 366 -15.58 -6.51 -0.41
N ARG A 367 -14.46 -6.73 0.26
CA ARG A 367 -13.52 -5.68 0.64
C ARG A 367 -12.35 -5.63 -0.33
N VAL A 368 -11.99 -4.43 -0.78
CA VAL A 368 -10.78 -4.22 -1.56
C VAL A 368 -9.57 -4.29 -0.63
N SER A 369 -8.65 -5.23 -0.91
CA SER A 369 -7.38 -5.37 -0.19
C SER A 369 -6.23 -4.74 -0.98
N ILE A 370 -6.25 -3.41 -1.16
CA ILE A 370 -5.05 -2.70 -1.62
C ILE A 370 -4.17 -2.48 -0.38
N ARG A 371 -2.91 -2.92 -0.43
CA ARG A 371 -1.96 -2.74 0.69
C ARG A 371 -1.93 -1.29 1.12
N ARG A 372 -2.39 -1.02 2.33
CA ARG A 372 -2.37 0.29 2.99
C ARG A 372 -1.38 0.22 4.13
N THR A 373 -0.17 0.72 3.91
CA THR A 373 0.84 0.82 4.97
C THR A 373 1.06 2.29 5.29
N VAL A 374 0.35 2.82 6.27
CA VAL A 374 0.77 4.06 6.94
C VAL A 374 0.36 4.00 8.40
N GLU A 375 1.29 3.69 9.29
CA GLU A 375 1.16 3.94 10.71
C GLU A 375 1.65 5.35 11.07
N LYS A 376 0.95 6.00 11.99
CA LYS A 376 1.26 7.35 12.45
C LYS A 376 2.48 7.33 13.36
N SER A 377 3.58 7.96 12.95
CA SER A 377 4.65 8.32 13.88
C SER A 377 4.17 9.47 14.79
N GLU A 378 4.33 9.33 16.11
CA GLU A 378 4.06 10.41 17.09
C GLU A 378 5.16 11.51 17.10
N GLN A 379 6.14 11.41 16.22
CA GLN A 379 7.25 12.36 16.15
C GLN A 379 6.86 13.58 15.33
N LEU A 380 7.37 14.74 15.76
CA LEU A 380 7.09 16.02 15.09
C LEU A 380 7.75 16.08 13.71
N THR A 381 6.94 16.39 12.71
CA THR A 381 7.39 16.69 11.36
C THR A 381 7.54 18.20 11.16
N LEU A 382 8.19 18.62 10.06
CA LEU A 382 8.25 20.05 9.67
C LEU A 382 6.86 20.69 9.53
N ASN A 383 5.87 19.93 9.07
CA ASN A 383 4.48 20.40 8.97
C ASN A 383 3.84 20.60 10.34
N ASP A 384 4.22 19.80 11.33
CA ASP A 384 3.71 19.93 12.69
C ASP A 384 4.24 21.19 13.39
N LEU A 385 5.43 21.68 12.99
CA LEU A 385 5.95 22.96 13.51
C LEU A 385 5.05 24.15 13.22
N ASN A 386 4.35 24.14 12.09
CA ASN A 386 3.39 25.19 11.75
C ASN A 386 2.16 25.16 12.65
N SER A 387 1.92 24.08 13.36
CA SER A 387 0.84 23.94 14.34
C SER A 387 1.20 24.40 15.75
N PHE A 388 2.47 24.79 16.01
CA PHE A 388 2.91 25.32 17.29
C PHE A 388 2.76 26.82 17.35
N ASN A 389 2.19 27.28 18.45
CA ASN A 389 2.17 28.69 18.79
C ASN A 389 3.37 29.05 19.68
N ILE A 390 3.91 30.26 19.51
CA ILE A 390 4.92 30.77 20.45
C ILE A 390 4.32 30.78 21.84
N GLY A 391 4.99 30.11 22.79
CA GLY A 391 4.49 29.90 24.15
C GLY A 391 4.04 28.46 24.45
N ASP A 392 3.89 27.60 23.46
CA ASP A 392 3.55 26.20 23.67
C ASP A 392 4.64 25.45 24.43
N TYR A 393 4.24 24.53 25.33
CA TYR A 393 5.20 23.69 26.04
C TYR A 393 5.65 22.53 25.16
N VAL A 394 6.97 22.33 25.14
CA VAL A 394 7.66 21.26 24.39
C VAL A 394 8.63 20.52 25.27
N VAL A 395 8.89 19.27 24.94
CA VAL A 395 9.86 18.43 25.63
C VAL A 395 11.01 18.13 24.70
N HIS A 396 12.23 18.52 25.09
CA HIS A 396 13.44 18.10 24.41
C HIS A 396 14.03 16.88 25.13
N ILE A 397 14.40 15.85 24.37
CA ILE A 397 14.86 14.57 24.95
C ILE A 397 16.07 14.72 25.89
N ASP A 398 16.95 15.69 25.63
CA ASP A 398 18.16 15.91 26.41
C ASP A 398 18.03 17.02 27.46
N HIS A 399 17.16 18.01 27.23
CA HIS A 399 17.04 19.23 28.04
C HIS A 399 15.75 19.33 28.87
N GLY A 400 14.76 18.45 28.62
CA GLY A 400 13.51 18.43 29.33
C GLY A 400 12.48 19.45 28.82
N VAL A 401 11.55 19.85 29.70
CA VAL A 401 10.44 20.73 29.36
C VAL A 401 10.93 22.16 29.20
N GLY A 402 10.64 22.73 28.03
CA GLY A 402 10.85 24.13 27.68
C GLY A 402 9.62 24.73 27.00
N VAL A 403 9.75 25.95 26.51
CA VAL A 403 8.70 26.71 25.81
C VAL A 403 9.17 27.00 24.38
N PHE A 404 8.30 26.77 23.41
CA PHE A 404 8.56 27.05 22.01
C PHE A 404 8.63 28.57 21.79
N GLY A 405 9.77 29.05 21.29
CA GLY A 405 10.06 30.45 21.00
C GLY A 405 10.03 30.81 19.53
N GLY A 406 9.53 29.90 18.67
CA GLY A 406 9.45 30.14 17.21
C GLY A 406 10.66 29.65 16.44
N LEU A 407 10.58 29.83 15.10
CA LEU A 407 11.68 29.58 14.17
C LEU A 407 12.53 30.84 14.02
N VAL A 408 13.85 30.68 14.06
CA VAL A 408 14.82 31.79 13.94
C VAL A 408 15.87 31.42 12.91
N ARG A 409 16.30 32.38 12.10
CA ARG A 409 17.41 32.21 11.15
C ARG A 409 18.73 32.57 11.81
N MET A 410 19.65 31.63 11.84
CA MET A 410 21.01 31.83 12.36
C MET A 410 22.05 31.59 11.26
N LYS A 411 23.17 32.31 11.34
CA LYS A 411 24.33 32.10 10.47
C LYS A 411 25.30 31.15 11.19
N ASP A 412 25.77 30.13 10.47
CA ASP A 412 26.87 29.29 10.95
C ASP A 412 28.23 30.00 10.81
N ASP A 413 29.28 29.37 11.36
CA ASP A 413 30.66 29.88 11.29
C ASP A 413 31.20 30.00 9.85
N LYS A 414 30.54 29.40 8.87
CA LYS A 414 30.83 29.47 7.43
C LYS A 414 29.94 30.46 6.70
N GLY A 415 29.13 31.26 7.41
CA GLY A 415 28.26 32.29 6.87
C GLY A 415 26.98 31.82 6.22
N ARG A 416 26.64 30.52 6.30
CA ARG A 416 25.40 29.94 5.75
C ARG A 416 24.25 30.18 6.71
N ILE A 417 23.09 30.52 6.20
CA ILE A 417 21.87 30.76 6.97
C ILE A 417 21.13 29.43 7.18
N HIS A 418 20.89 29.06 8.44
CA HIS A 418 20.10 27.90 8.82
C HIS A 418 18.89 28.31 9.65
N GLU A 419 17.77 27.64 9.43
CA GLU A 419 16.59 27.79 10.29
C GLU A 419 16.73 26.84 11.49
N VAL A 420 16.49 27.40 12.68
CA VAL A 420 16.57 26.68 13.95
C VAL A 420 15.34 26.97 14.80
N VAL A 421 14.92 25.97 15.56
CA VAL A 421 13.85 26.10 16.57
C VAL A 421 14.46 26.70 17.84
N LYS A 422 13.88 27.81 18.29
CA LYS A 422 14.25 28.44 19.56
C LYS A 422 13.40 27.81 20.68
N LEU A 423 14.07 27.24 21.68
CA LEU A 423 13.45 26.73 22.90
C LEU A 423 13.91 27.57 24.09
N MET A 424 12.94 28.07 24.87
CA MET A 424 13.20 28.86 26.07
C MET A 424 13.04 27.99 27.31
N TYR A 425 13.98 28.14 28.22
CA TYR A 425 14.04 27.42 29.50
C TYR A 425 13.96 28.38 30.68
N LYS A 426 14.03 27.85 31.92
CA LYS A 426 14.05 28.66 33.13
C LYS A 426 15.27 29.59 33.14
N ASP A 427 15.13 30.75 33.77
CA ASP A 427 16.16 31.78 33.91
C ASP A 427 16.57 32.44 32.55
N ASN A 428 15.63 32.43 31.55
CA ASN A 428 15.83 32.96 30.20
C ASN A 428 16.91 32.23 29.37
N ASP A 429 17.30 31.04 29.78
CA ASP A 429 18.19 30.20 29.00
C ASP A 429 17.53 29.80 27.67
N VAL A 430 18.31 29.74 26.59
CA VAL A 430 17.82 29.43 25.26
C VAL A 430 18.63 28.29 24.64
N VAL A 431 17.93 27.34 24.03
CA VAL A 431 18.54 26.30 23.19
C VAL A 431 18.03 26.48 21.76
N PHE A 432 18.97 26.45 20.82
CA PHE A 432 18.67 26.44 19.40
C PHE A 432 18.80 25.02 18.88
N VAL A 433 17.70 24.46 18.38
CA VAL A 433 17.64 23.11 17.85
C VAL A 433 17.52 23.19 16.35
N SER A 434 18.45 22.58 15.61
CA SER A 434 18.39 22.52 14.17
C SER A 434 17.09 21.88 13.71
N VAL A 435 16.51 22.38 12.62
CA VAL A 435 15.33 21.77 11.98
C VAL A 435 15.57 20.28 11.67
N HIS A 436 16.82 19.88 11.43
CA HIS A 436 17.21 18.49 11.23
C HIS A 436 17.19 17.62 12.51
N ALA A 437 17.08 18.25 13.68
CA ALA A 437 17.01 17.57 14.98
C ALA A 437 15.63 17.62 15.63
N LEU A 438 14.55 17.86 14.85
CA LEU A 438 13.18 17.94 15.33
C LEU A 438 12.69 16.67 16.00
N HIS A 439 13.21 15.49 15.60
CA HIS A 439 12.95 14.22 16.27
C HIS A 439 13.29 14.21 17.77
N LYS A 440 14.13 15.16 18.23
CA LYS A 440 14.45 15.34 19.65
C LYS A 440 13.41 16.16 20.41
N ILE A 441 12.45 16.76 19.73
CA ILE A 441 11.41 17.60 20.32
C ILE A 441 10.07 16.89 20.20
N SER A 442 9.25 16.94 21.25
CA SER A 442 7.88 16.46 21.22
C SER A 442 6.94 17.47 21.90
N ARG A 443 5.68 17.47 21.50
CA ARG A 443 4.67 18.31 22.14
C ARG A 443 4.42 17.84 23.57
N TYR A 444 4.43 18.75 24.54
CA TYR A 444 4.07 18.38 25.89
C TYR A 444 2.58 18.07 25.97
N LYS A 445 2.25 16.84 26.35
CA LYS A 445 0.87 16.39 26.59
C LYS A 445 0.69 16.25 28.10
N SER A 446 -0.14 17.08 28.73
CA SER A 446 -0.53 16.93 30.14
C SER A 446 -1.84 16.13 30.22
N LYS A 447 -1.94 15.22 31.18
CA LYS A 447 -3.23 14.60 31.57
C LYS A 447 -4.09 15.56 32.40
N ASP A 448 -3.44 16.46 33.12
CA ASP A 448 -4.09 17.46 33.97
C ASP A 448 -3.80 18.83 33.36
N ALA A 449 -4.79 19.70 33.25
CA ALA A 449 -4.70 21.02 32.59
C ALA A 449 -3.71 22.02 33.28
N MET A 450 -2.80 21.54 34.13
CA MET A 450 -1.81 22.35 34.81
C MET A 450 -0.54 22.59 33.96
N PRO A 451 -0.02 23.83 33.92
CA PRO A 451 1.20 24.13 33.22
C PRO A 451 2.39 23.37 33.84
N PRO A 452 3.27 22.76 33.02
CA PRO A 452 4.44 22.04 33.53
C PRO A 452 5.48 22.97 34.16
N LYS A 453 6.30 22.43 35.03
CA LYS A 453 7.49 23.14 35.51
C LYS A 453 8.56 23.15 34.43
N ILE A 454 8.96 24.35 33.98
CA ILE A 454 10.03 24.53 33.00
C ILE A 454 11.36 24.11 33.64
N ASN A 455 12.16 23.32 32.91
CA ASN A 455 13.46 22.86 33.40
C ASN A 455 14.51 23.98 33.32
N LYS A 456 15.53 23.91 34.21
CA LYS A 456 16.72 24.75 34.11
C LYS A 456 17.80 24.00 33.32
N LEU A 457 18.44 24.67 32.35
CA LEU A 457 19.52 24.10 31.58
C LEU A 457 20.72 23.75 32.46
N GLY A 458 21.42 22.67 32.15
CA GLY A 458 22.58 22.20 32.92
C GLY A 458 22.23 21.59 34.28
N SER A 459 20.97 21.58 34.71
CA SER A 459 20.59 20.92 35.97
C SER A 459 20.51 19.40 35.80
N LYS A 460 21.00 18.66 36.80
CA LYS A 460 20.88 17.19 36.83
C LYS A 460 19.42 16.70 37.00
N THR A 461 18.48 17.60 37.25
CA THR A 461 17.08 17.29 37.58
C THR A 461 16.41 16.47 36.46
N TRP A 462 16.54 16.87 35.19
CA TRP A 462 15.97 16.15 34.06
C TRP A 462 16.61 14.78 33.89
N GLN A 463 17.94 14.70 33.97
CA GLN A 463 18.68 13.44 33.86
C GLN A 463 18.29 12.46 34.97
N THR A 464 18.11 12.97 36.19
CA THR A 464 17.65 12.16 37.34
C THR A 464 16.21 11.68 37.14
N LEU A 465 15.28 12.54 36.63
CA LEU A 465 13.92 12.14 36.29
C LEU A 465 13.90 11.06 35.21
N LYS A 466 14.69 11.23 34.15
CA LYS A 466 14.84 10.27 33.05
C LYS A 466 15.42 8.94 33.54
N SER A 467 16.44 8.99 34.36
CA SER A 467 17.08 7.79 34.98
C SER A 467 16.08 7.05 35.88
N ASN A 468 15.36 7.77 36.72
CA ASN A 468 14.37 7.19 37.63
C ASN A 468 13.19 6.59 36.85
N ALA A 469 12.72 7.26 35.80
CA ALA A 469 11.68 6.73 34.92
C ALA A 469 12.17 5.44 34.21
N LYS A 470 13.40 5.44 33.68
CA LYS A 470 13.99 4.28 33.05
C LYS A 470 14.17 3.10 34.03
N ALA A 471 14.55 3.38 35.26
CA ALA A 471 14.65 2.36 36.32
C ALA A 471 13.27 1.76 36.62
N LYS A 472 12.23 2.62 36.82
CA LYS A 472 10.85 2.15 37.07
C LYS A 472 10.32 1.30 35.90
N VAL A 473 10.55 1.72 34.65
CA VAL A 473 10.14 0.94 33.48
C VAL A 473 10.85 -0.41 33.44
N LYS A 474 12.15 -0.45 33.79
CA LYS A 474 12.91 -1.70 33.90
C LYS A 474 12.36 -2.62 34.99
N ASP A 475 11.95 -2.07 36.12
CA ASP A 475 11.36 -2.85 37.23
C ASP A 475 9.99 -3.41 36.80
N ILE A 476 9.13 -2.58 36.20
CA ILE A 476 7.83 -3.01 35.65
C ILE A 476 8.05 -4.11 34.59
N ALA A 477 9.00 -3.91 33.68
CA ALA A 477 9.32 -4.92 32.66
C ALA A 477 9.76 -6.25 33.28
N LYS A 478 10.55 -6.20 34.36
CA LYS A 478 10.98 -7.40 35.10
C LYS A 478 9.80 -8.10 35.79
N GLU A 479 8.90 -7.33 36.40
CA GLU A 479 7.67 -7.85 36.99
C GLU A 479 6.76 -8.49 35.94
N LEU A 480 6.57 -7.83 34.79
CA LEU A 480 5.81 -8.37 33.67
C LEU A 480 6.42 -9.67 33.11
N ILE A 481 7.75 -9.72 32.94
CA ILE A 481 8.44 -10.95 32.51
C ILE A 481 8.20 -12.07 33.52
N ASN A 482 8.31 -11.80 34.81
CA ASN A 482 8.04 -12.79 35.85
C ASN A 482 6.58 -13.24 35.87
N LEU A 483 5.64 -12.31 35.68
CA LEU A 483 4.21 -12.61 35.59
C LEU A 483 3.91 -13.47 34.35
N TYR A 484 4.51 -13.12 33.22
CA TYR A 484 4.37 -13.86 31.97
C TYR A 484 4.97 -15.28 32.09
N ALA A 485 6.15 -15.40 32.71
CA ALA A 485 6.77 -16.70 32.98
C ALA A 485 5.91 -17.58 33.91
N LYS A 486 5.32 -16.99 34.96
CA LYS A 486 4.36 -17.69 35.83
C LYS A 486 3.09 -18.11 35.08
N ARG A 487 2.55 -17.22 34.24
CA ARG A 487 1.38 -17.54 33.39
C ARG A 487 1.70 -18.70 32.44
N LYS A 488 2.88 -18.67 31.80
CA LYS A 488 3.28 -19.73 30.86
C LYS A 488 3.58 -21.07 31.53
N ALA A 489 3.97 -21.06 32.82
CA ALA A 489 4.24 -22.25 33.61
C ALA A 489 3.01 -22.79 34.34
N ALA A 490 1.90 -22.05 34.38
CA ALA A 490 0.65 -22.49 35.00
C ALA A 490 -0.20 -23.24 33.98
N ASP A 491 -0.76 -24.37 34.42
CA ASP A 491 -1.76 -25.08 33.62
C ASP A 491 -3.02 -24.21 33.51
N GLY A 492 -3.40 -23.90 32.29
CA GLY A 492 -4.62 -23.18 31.96
C GLY A 492 -5.78 -24.10 31.62
N PHE A 493 -6.98 -23.57 31.61
CA PHE A 493 -8.12 -24.27 31.03
C PHE A 493 -8.09 -24.02 29.51
N ALA A 494 -7.92 -25.07 28.74
CA ALA A 494 -8.05 -25.01 27.30
C ALA A 494 -9.53 -25.17 26.92
N TYR A 495 -10.06 -24.18 26.23
CA TYR A 495 -11.40 -24.28 25.66
C TYR A 495 -11.41 -25.29 24.50
N SER A 496 -12.58 -25.87 24.23
CA SER A 496 -12.74 -26.73 23.06
C SER A 496 -12.55 -25.93 21.78
N PRO A 497 -12.04 -26.57 20.70
CA PRO A 497 -11.98 -25.91 19.39
C PRO A 497 -13.35 -25.40 18.96
N ASP A 498 -13.36 -24.42 18.06
CA ASP A 498 -14.58 -23.86 17.50
C ASP A 498 -15.49 -24.98 16.99
N THR A 499 -16.76 -24.86 17.33
CA THR A 499 -17.78 -25.80 16.84
C THR A 499 -18.30 -25.34 15.49
N TYR A 500 -18.95 -26.23 14.76
CA TYR A 500 -19.66 -25.90 13.52
C TYR A 500 -20.59 -24.67 13.67
N LEU A 501 -21.24 -24.50 14.83
CA LEU A 501 -22.11 -23.35 15.11
C LEU A 501 -21.31 -22.04 15.18
N GLN A 502 -20.10 -22.06 15.71
CA GLN A 502 -19.22 -20.88 15.75
C GLN A 502 -18.74 -20.51 14.35
N GLU A 503 -18.32 -21.51 13.58
CA GLU A 503 -17.91 -21.31 12.19
C GLU A 503 -19.08 -20.80 11.34
N GLU A 504 -20.29 -21.31 11.58
CA GLU A 504 -21.51 -20.86 10.91
C GLU A 504 -21.83 -19.40 11.24
N LEU A 505 -21.70 -19.00 12.52
CA LEU A 505 -21.91 -17.63 12.96
C LEU A 505 -20.89 -16.67 12.30
N GLU A 506 -19.61 -16.99 12.37
CA GLU A 506 -18.54 -16.17 11.78
C GLU A 506 -18.69 -16.03 10.26
N SER A 507 -19.04 -17.11 9.60
CA SER A 507 -19.20 -17.16 8.15
C SER A 507 -20.50 -16.51 7.65
N SER A 508 -21.54 -16.43 8.48
CA SER A 508 -22.81 -15.76 8.16
C SER A 508 -22.76 -14.25 8.38
N PHE A 509 -21.68 -13.74 9.02
CA PHE A 509 -21.52 -12.33 9.28
C PHE A 509 -21.33 -11.55 7.96
N MET A 510 -22.07 -10.45 7.79
CA MET A 510 -22.14 -9.71 6.52
C MET A 510 -20.84 -8.97 6.15
N TYR A 511 -20.02 -8.65 7.16
CA TYR A 511 -18.81 -7.88 6.97
C TYR A 511 -17.58 -8.75 7.13
N GLU A 512 -16.55 -8.47 6.34
CA GLU A 512 -15.23 -9.09 6.47
C GLU A 512 -14.40 -8.38 7.52
N ASP A 513 -13.65 -9.15 8.31
CA ASP A 513 -12.73 -8.60 9.30
C ASP A 513 -11.64 -7.77 8.62
N THR A 514 -11.19 -6.72 9.29
CA THR A 514 -9.94 -6.08 8.89
C THR A 514 -8.76 -6.99 9.20
N PRO A 515 -7.60 -6.87 8.53
CA PRO A 515 -6.42 -7.67 8.83
C PRO A 515 -6.02 -7.63 10.32
N ASP A 516 -6.20 -6.48 10.97
CA ASP A 516 -5.92 -6.33 12.40
C ASP A 516 -6.96 -7.04 13.27
N GLN A 517 -8.24 -7.00 12.90
CA GLN A 517 -9.31 -7.74 13.57
C GLN A 517 -9.09 -9.25 13.45
N GLU A 518 -8.73 -9.72 12.27
CA GLU A 518 -8.42 -11.12 12.05
C GLU A 518 -7.20 -11.57 12.87
N THR A 519 -6.12 -10.80 12.85
CA THR A 519 -4.93 -11.06 13.67
C THR A 519 -5.27 -11.11 15.16
N ALA A 520 -6.10 -10.18 15.64
CA ALA A 520 -6.55 -10.16 17.03
C ALA A 520 -7.43 -11.38 17.37
N THR A 521 -8.36 -11.74 16.51
CA THR A 521 -9.22 -12.92 16.67
C THR A 521 -8.40 -14.21 16.74
N GLN A 522 -7.45 -14.39 15.82
CA GLN A 522 -6.55 -15.54 15.82
C GLN A 522 -5.65 -15.60 17.06
N ALA A 523 -5.18 -14.45 17.55
CA ALA A 523 -4.38 -14.38 18.77
C ALA A 523 -5.23 -14.78 20.00
N ILE A 524 -6.47 -14.30 20.09
CA ILE A 524 -7.41 -14.66 21.16
C ILE A 524 -7.72 -16.15 21.13
N LYS A 525 -8.09 -16.72 19.97
CA LYS A 525 -8.37 -18.15 19.81
C LYS A 525 -7.17 -19.04 20.17
N ARG A 526 -5.96 -18.55 19.91
CA ARG A 526 -4.72 -19.25 20.31
C ARG A 526 -4.44 -19.20 21.80
N ASP A 527 -4.87 -18.13 22.46
CA ASP A 527 -4.72 -17.94 23.91
C ASP A 527 -5.79 -18.71 24.71
N MET A 528 -6.91 -19.04 24.10
CA MET A 528 -8.04 -19.81 24.67
C MET A 528 -7.81 -21.31 24.54
#